data_07d0aac1f7b1cab95abd34f4dea6a3d6
#
_entry.id   07d0aac1f7b1cab95abd34f4dea6a3d6
#
_cell.length_a   1.000
_cell.length_b   1.000
_cell.length_c   1.000
_cell.angle_alpha   90.00
_cell.angle_beta   90.00
_cell.angle_gamma   90.00
#
_symmetry.space_group_name_H-M   'P 1'
#
loop_
_entity.id
_entity.type
_entity.pdbx_description
1 polymer ?
#
loop_
_entity_poly.entity_id
_entity_poly.type
_entity_poly.pdbx_seq_one_letter_code
_entity_poly.pdbx_strand_id
1 'polypeptide(L)'
;MRLRLSKLTVALAIAFASSLALPPGEIAAETCISPYIKSLTQPEKVMYLWALPATPGGGEDFLAVIDVNLASATYGQVLKKVGAGSVGNEAHHIGYTDDRTKLWAASLNSDRFFIFDVATDPMNPKLIKVIDNVGKLTGLTGPHTPYAIPGRILVSMASGANGKGPGGLAEFTNDGKFIASHAATNHPYETVVKPEFNRMITSAWFPQETWMKPLSQWDPSTWSNPNTMLVWDLKERKIIQTLTAPDAVMLAARWALKPGAKYGYNISNAGNSIWMFKLKDDGTFDYRKAADVGAGCGPADLRQSPDDKYLYVSCFVRSEIQAWDISDPENIKLHDTIQGVVQPNMMHVTYDGRRLYFTNSAISSIDYSPRYSMQLVQIGHDGRLKLDPNFKIDFAKAPAGPARPHDMLLN
;
A
#
# COMPACT_ATOMS: atom_id res chain seq x y z
N MET A 1 20.39 -65.54 -42.54
CA MET A 1 19.87 -64.17 -42.60
C MET A 1 19.15 -63.89 -41.28
N ARG A 2 19.82 -63.22 -40.31
CA ARG A 2 19.28 -62.96 -38.95
C ARG A 2 18.89 -61.46 -38.84
N LEU A 3 17.59 -61.21 -38.71
CA LEU A 3 17.09 -59.85 -38.41
C LEU A 3 17.38 -59.52 -36.97
N ARG A 4 18.01 -58.34 -36.73
CA ARG A 4 18.15 -57.70 -35.40
C ARG A 4 16.97 -56.77 -35.20
N LEU A 5 16.14 -57.02 -34.18
CA LEU A 5 15.17 -56.07 -33.69
C LEU A 5 15.88 -55.06 -32.76
N SER A 6 15.81 -53.79 -33.08
CA SER A 6 16.25 -52.72 -32.23
C SER A 6 15.13 -52.38 -31.21
N LYS A 7 15.47 -52.42 -29.92
CA LYS A 7 14.58 -52.00 -28.85
C LYS A 7 14.58 -50.45 -28.76
N LEU A 8 13.44 -49.85 -29.04
CA LEU A 8 13.20 -48.44 -28.84
C LEU A 8 12.78 -48.26 -27.37
N THR A 9 13.63 -47.63 -26.55
CA THR A 9 13.33 -47.28 -25.18
C THR A 9 12.65 -45.93 -25.17
N VAL A 10 11.34 -45.88 -24.90
CA VAL A 10 10.59 -44.64 -24.68
C VAL A 10 10.83 -44.24 -23.25
N ALA A 11 11.58 -43.17 -23.05
CA ALA A 11 11.72 -42.51 -21.71
C ALA A 11 10.50 -41.67 -21.47
N LEU A 12 9.66 -42.10 -20.55
CA LEU A 12 8.53 -41.34 -20.05
C LEU A 12 9.06 -40.29 -19.02
N ALA A 13 9.14 -39.04 -19.42
CA ALA A 13 9.45 -37.95 -18.52
C ALA A 13 8.20 -37.65 -17.67
N ILE A 14 8.19 -38.12 -16.42
CA ILE A 14 7.20 -37.74 -15.43
C ILE A 14 7.64 -36.37 -14.88
N ALA A 15 6.98 -35.33 -15.35
CA ALA A 15 7.08 -34.00 -14.71
C ALA A 15 6.40 -34.05 -13.33
N PHE A 16 7.18 -34.12 -12.28
CA PHE A 16 6.69 -33.83 -10.94
C PHE A 16 6.32 -32.36 -10.86
N ALA A 17 5.03 -32.06 -10.95
CA ALA A 17 4.49 -30.80 -10.46
C ALA A 17 4.65 -30.83 -8.93
N SER A 18 5.74 -30.28 -8.41
CA SER A 18 5.87 -30.00 -6.99
C SER A 18 4.84 -28.93 -6.64
N SER A 19 3.74 -29.34 -6.02
CA SER A 19 2.89 -28.44 -5.28
C SER A 19 3.77 -27.80 -4.21
N LEU A 20 4.02 -26.50 -4.33
CA LEU A 20 4.65 -25.68 -3.30
C LEU A 20 3.66 -25.57 -2.11
N ALA A 21 3.50 -26.66 -1.37
CA ALA A 21 2.86 -26.57 -0.06
C ALA A 21 3.86 -25.88 0.86
N LEU A 22 3.41 -24.83 1.56
CA LEU A 22 4.21 -24.18 2.60
C LEU A 22 4.65 -25.24 3.63
N PRO A 23 5.90 -25.17 4.10
CA PRO A 23 6.35 -26.08 5.16
C PRO A 23 5.48 -25.87 6.41
N PRO A 24 5.24 -26.96 7.19
CA PRO A 24 4.45 -26.86 8.41
C PRO A 24 5.07 -25.86 9.39
N GLY A 25 4.37 -24.77 9.68
CA GLY A 25 4.79 -23.70 10.58
C GLY A 25 4.99 -22.32 9.95
N GLU A 26 4.91 -22.15 8.64
CA GLU A 26 4.89 -20.82 8.04
C GLU A 26 3.48 -20.20 8.14
N ILE A 27 3.42 -19.02 8.76
CA ILE A 27 2.18 -18.24 8.87
C ILE A 27 2.01 -17.53 7.53
N ALA A 28 0.95 -17.89 6.82
CA ALA A 28 0.52 -17.17 5.64
C ALA A 28 -0.56 -16.17 6.05
N ALA A 29 -0.30 -14.87 5.87
CA ALA A 29 -1.25 -13.82 6.20
C ALA A 29 -1.01 -12.59 5.33
N GLU A 30 -2.08 -11.95 4.91
CA GLU A 30 -1.97 -10.71 4.16
C GLU A 30 -1.62 -9.55 5.10
N THR A 31 -0.52 -8.89 4.82
CA THR A 31 0.07 -7.87 5.72
C THR A 31 -0.28 -6.43 5.34
N CYS A 32 -0.78 -6.23 4.13
CA CYS A 32 -0.89 -4.90 3.54
C CYS A 32 -2.33 -4.38 3.48
N ILE A 33 -3.26 -5.05 4.14
CA ILE A 33 -4.69 -4.75 4.09
C ILE A 33 -5.31 -4.68 5.50
N SER A 34 -6.54 -4.23 5.57
CA SER A 34 -7.30 -4.21 6.82
C SER A 34 -7.55 -5.63 7.36
N PRO A 35 -7.44 -5.85 8.68
CA PRO A 35 -7.74 -7.15 9.30
C PRO A 35 -9.22 -7.58 9.18
N TYR A 36 -10.08 -6.71 8.71
CA TYR A 36 -11.49 -7.03 8.43
C TYR A 36 -11.73 -7.58 7.03
N ILE A 37 -10.75 -7.47 6.13
CA ILE A 37 -10.89 -7.98 4.77
C ILE A 37 -10.81 -9.51 4.80
N LYS A 38 -11.72 -10.15 4.09
CA LYS A 38 -11.73 -11.60 3.90
C LYS A 38 -10.37 -12.05 3.34
N SER A 39 -9.67 -12.89 4.08
CA SER A 39 -8.34 -13.39 3.70
C SER A 39 -8.39 -14.26 2.46
N LEU A 40 -7.31 -14.25 1.70
CA LEU A 40 -7.08 -15.22 0.63
C LEU A 40 -6.88 -16.62 1.25
N THR A 41 -7.32 -17.63 0.54
CA THR A 41 -7.14 -19.06 0.90
C THR A 41 -6.19 -19.76 -0.06
N GLN A 42 -5.68 -19.04 -1.06
CA GLN A 42 -4.77 -19.51 -2.11
C GLN A 42 -3.76 -18.41 -2.40
N PRO A 43 -2.58 -18.75 -2.92
CA PRO A 43 -1.62 -17.77 -3.42
C PRO A 43 -2.26 -16.84 -4.46
N GLU A 44 -1.81 -15.63 -4.48
CA GLU A 44 -2.29 -14.57 -5.37
C GLU A 44 -2.05 -14.93 -6.83
N LYS A 45 -3.04 -14.62 -7.67
CA LYS A 45 -2.99 -14.84 -9.12
C LYS A 45 -3.07 -13.55 -9.92
N VAL A 46 -3.66 -12.52 -9.33
CA VAL A 46 -3.91 -11.24 -9.96
C VAL A 46 -3.40 -10.13 -9.06
N MET A 47 -2.85 -9.11 -9.67
CA MET A 47 -2.58 -7.84 -9.02
C MET A 47 -3.38 -6.74 -9.72
N TYR A 48 -4.04 -5.93 -8.91
CA TYR A 48 -4.62 -4.67 -9.37
C TYR A 48 -3.67 -3.54 -9.04
N LEU A 49 -3.36 -2.72 -10.03
CA LEU A 49 -2.46 -1.58 -9.89
C LEU A 49 -3.17 -0.33 -10.39
N TRP A 50 -3.29 0.68 -9.53
CA TRP A 50 -3.86 1.98 -9.86
C TRP A 50 -2.79 2.89 -10.42
N ALA A 51 -2.99 3.36 -11.63
CA ALA A 51 -1.99 4.12 -12.38
C ALA A 51 -2.61 5.34 -13.06
N LEU A 52 -1.78 6.34 -13.29
CA LEU A 52 -2.13 7.56 -14.00
C LEU A 52 -1.22 7.73 -15.23
N PRO A 53 -1.63 8.56 -16.21
CA PRO A 53 -0.79 8.86 -17.37
C PRO A 53 0.57 9.42 -16.97
N ALA A 54 1.62 9.11 -17.73
CA ALA A 54 2.96 9.63 -17.47
C ALA A 54 3.01 11.17 -17.48
N THR A 55 2.22 11.79 -18.34
CA THR A 55 2.03 13.24 -18.37
C THR A 55 0.73 13.58 -17.64
N PRO A 56 0.75 14.43 -16.60
CA PRO A 56 -0.46 14.86 -15.93
C PRO A 56 -1.50 15.41 -16.92
N GLY A 57 -2.74 14.93 -16.85
CA GLY A 57 -3.80 15.28 -17.77
C GLY A 57 -3.68 14.72 -19.20
N GLY A 58 -2.66 13.92 -19.49
CA GLY A 58 -2.40 13.33 -20.81
C GLY A 58 -3.28 12.13 -21.18
N GLY A 59 -4.22 11.75 -20.32
CA GLY A 59 -5.15 10.65 -20.51
C GLY A 59 -5.90 10.34 -19.22
N GLU A 60 -6.71 9.29 -19.23
CA GLU A 60 -7.43 8.85 -18.05
C GLU A 60 -6.55 7.98 -17.13
N ASP A 61 -6.80 8.06 -15.83
CA ASP A 61 -6.26 7.11 -14.86
C ASP A 61 -6.91 5.73 -15.09
N PHE A 62 -6.23 4.67 -14.72
CA PHE A 62 -6.73 3.32 -14.98
C PHE A 62 -6.31 2.29 -13.95
N LEU A 63 -7.13 1.27 -13.79
CA LEU A 63 -6.79 0.06 -13.06
C LEU A 63 -6.15 -0.94 -14.03
N ALA A 64 -4.87 -1.25 -13.81
CA ALA A 64 -4.18 -2.31 -14.53
C ALA A 64 -4.40 -3.66 -13.83
N VAL A 65 -4.63 -4.70 -14.60
CA VAL A 65 -4.71 -6.09 -14.17
C VAL A 65 -3.42 -6.78 -14.59
N ILE A 66 -2.66 -7.28 -13.63
CA ILE A 66 -1.34 -7.87 -13.83
C ILE A 66 -1.40 -9.33 -13.37
N ASP A 67 -0.86 -10.22 -14.20
CA ASP A 67 -0.73 -11.63 -13.85
C ASP A 67 0.44 -11.83 -12.88
N VAL A 68 0.15 -12.29 -11.67
CA VAL A 68 1.16 -12.63 -10.65
C VAL A 68 1.14 -14.12 -10.28
N ASN A 69 0.43 -14.95 -11.07
CA ASN A 69 0.43 -16.40 -10.93
C ASN A 69 1.75 -16.97 -11.43
N LEU A 70 2.59 -17.46 -10.53
CA LEU A 70 3.90 -18.06 -10.86
C LEU A 70 3.84 -19.22 -11.87
N ALA A 71 2.70 -19.91 -11.98
CA ALA A 71 2.52 -21.01 -12.91
C ALA A 71 2.01 -20.55 -14.29
N SER A 72 1.75 -19.27 -14.48
CA SER A 72 1.21 -18.73 -15.72
C SER A 72 2.28 -18.39 -16.74
N ALA A 73 2.01 -18.65 -18.02
CA ALA A 73 2.87 -18.21 -19.13
C ALA A 73 2.90 -16.69 -19.31
N THR A 74 1.92 -15.97 -18.73
CA THR A 74 1.80 -14.52 -18.77
C THR A 74 2.22 -13.84 -17.46
N TYR A 75 2.91 -14.57 -16.56
CA TYR A 75 3.43 -14.00 -15.32
C TYR A 75 4.21 -12.71 -15.56
N GLY A 76 3.88 -11.67 -14.81
CA GLY A 76 4.49 -10.35 -14.92
C GLY A 76 3.96 -9.49 -16.08
N GLN A 77 2.91 -9.91 -16.78
CA GLN A 77 2.33 -9.14 -17.87
C GLN A 77 1.10 -8.35 -17.43
N VAL A 78 0.95 -7.15 -18.00
CA VAL A 78 -0.30 -6.37 -17.90
C VAL A 78 -1.30 -6.98 -18.88
N LEU A 79 -2.34 -7.60 -18.33
CA LEU A 79 -3.36 -8.31 -19.12
C LEU A 79 -4.47 -7.37 -19.58
N LYS A 80 -4.80 -6.36 -18.77
CA LYS A 80 -5.90 -5.44 -19.05
C LYS A 80 -5.68 -4.10 -18.37
N LYS A 81 -6.30 -3.07 -18.93
CA LYS A 81 -6.51 -1.75 -18.33
C LYS A 81 -8.00 -1.43 -18.31
N VAL A 82 -8.48 -0.93 -17.18
CA VAL A 82 -9.86 -0.44 -17.02
C VAL A 82 -9.79 1.04 -16.68
N GLY A 83 -10.18 1.89 -17.61
CA GLY A 83 -10.10 3.34 -17.45
C GLY A 83 -11.07 3.90 -16.40
N ALA A 84 -10.70 5.02 -15.83
CA ALA A 84 -11.53 5.78 -14.89
C ALA A 84 -12.65 6.59 -15.58
N GLY A 85 -12.60 6.71 -16.91
CA GLY A 85 -13.54 7.53 -17.68
C GLY A 85 -13.36 9.04 -17.47
N SER A 86 -12.26 9.47 -16.85
CA SER A 86 -11.98 10.89 -16.60
C SER A 86 -10.47 11.13 -16.44
N VAL A 87 -10.05 12.39 -16.61
CA VAL A 87 -8.65 12.81 -16.57
C VAL A 87 -8.37 13.71 -15.36
N GLY A 88 -7.09 13.84 -14.99
CA GLY A 88 -6.64 14.79 -13.97
C GLY A 88 -6.99 14.36 -12.54
N ASN A 89 -7.13 13.06 -12.30
CA ASN A 89 -7.54 12.55 -11.00
C ASN A 89 -6.38 12.43 -10.00
N GLU A 90 -5.17 12.14 -10.44
CA GLU A 90 -4.02 11.75 -9.61
C GLU A 90 -4.31 10.44 -8.88
N ALA A 91 -4.23 9.33 -9.61
CA ALA A 91 -4.39 7.99 -9.07
C ALA A 91 -3.43 7.76 -7.89
N HIS A 92 -3.96 7.33 -6.74
CA HIS A 92 -3.17 7.19 -5.52
C HIS A 92 -3.44 5.85 -4.83
N HIS A 93 -4.10 5.82 -3.66
CA HIS A 93 -4.30 4.56 -2.94
C HIS A 93 -5.57 3.83 -3.36
N ILE A 94 -5.53 2.50 -3.19
CA ILE A 94 -6.65 1.59 -3.40
C ILE A 94 -6.91 0.72 -2.18
N GLY A 95 -8.14 0.25 -2.02
CA GLY A 95 -8.54 -0.61 -0.91
C GLY A 95 -9.68 -1.54 -1.29
N TYR A 96 -9.64 -2.80 -0.79
CA TYR A 96 -10.79 -3.70 -0.90
C TYR A 96 -11.89 -3.36 0.08
N THR A 97 -13.14 -3.74 -0.25
CA THR A 97 -14.20 -3.92 0.74
C THR A 97 -13.91 -5.13 1.63
N ASP A 98 -14.51 -5.20 2.83
CA ASP A 98 -14.29 -6.28 3.79
C ASP A 98 -14.67 -7.66 3.25
N ASP A 99 -15.69 -7.74 2.38
CA ASP A 99 -16.08 -8.94 1.65
C ASP A 99 -15.21 -9.26 0.43
N ARG A 100 -14.25 -8.39 0.09
CA ARG A 100 -13.33 -8.49 -1.06
C ARG A 100 -14.04 -8.50 -2.43
N THR A 101 -15.28 -8.02 -2.49
CA THR A 101 -16.03 -8.02 -3.76
C THR A 101 -15.79 -6.79 -4.60
N LYS A 102 -15.37 -5.68 -3.98
CA LYS A 102 -15.13 -4.41 -4.64
C LYS A 102 -13.78 -3.85 -4.28
N LEU A 103 -13.22 -3.10 -5.21
CA LEU A 103 -12.01 -2.30 -5.04
C LEU A 103 -12.37 -0.83 -5.16
N TRP A 104 -12.00 -0.05 -4.15
CA TRP A 104 -12.11 1.40 -4.13
C TRP A 104 -10.79 2.02 -4.52
N ALA A 105 -10.80 2.95 -5.45
CA ALA A 105 -9.65 3.72 -5.87
C ALA A 105 -9.86 5.20 -5.58
N ALA A 106 -8.92 5.76 -4.81
CA ALA A 106 -8.93 7.17 -4.44
C ALA A 106 -8.21 8.02 -5.49
N SER A 107 -8.61 9.27 -5.58
CA SER A 107 -8.11 10.26 -6.52
C SER A 107 -7.81 11.57 -5.80
N LEU A 108 -6.52 11.86 -5.58
CA LEU A 108 -6.07 12.97 -4.73
C LEU A 108 -6.51 14.35 -5.21
N ASN A 109 -6.49 14.58 -6.54
CA ASN A 109 -6.68 15.92 -7.10
C ASN A 109 -8.13 16.23 -7.45
N SER A 110 -8.91 15.21 -7.81
CA SER A 110 -10.27 15.42 -8.31
C SER A 110 -11.35 15.18 -7.24
N ASP A 111 -10.97 14.78 -6.02
CA ASP A 111 -11.91 14.44 -4.94
C ASP A 111 -12.97 13.43 -5.41
N ARG A 112 -12.52 12.33 -6.05
CA ARG A 112 -13.37 11.26 -6.57
C ARG A 112 -12.99 9.92 -6.00
N PHE A 113 -13.97 9.02 -5.97
CA PHE A 113 -13.75 7.60 -5.80
C PHE A 113 -14.25 6.83 -7.01
N PHE A 114 -13.48 5.82 -7.40
CA PHE A 114 -13.83 4.86 -8.43
C PHE A 114 -14.01 3.50 -7.76
N ILE A 115 -15.16 2.86 -7.97
CA ILE A 115 -15.47 1.55 -7.37
C ILE A 115 -15.54 0.52 -8.49
N PHE A 116 -14.69 -0.50 -8.38
CA PHE A 116 -14.61 -1.59 -9.35
C PHE A 116 -15.19 -2.88 -8.74
N ASP A 117 -15.99 -3.61 -9.51
CA ASP A 117 -16.31 -5.01 -9.22
C ASP A 117 -15.11 -5.87 -9.61
N VAL A 118 -14.56 -6.59 -8.63
CA VAL A 118 -13.40 -7.47 -8.77
C VAL A 118 -13.72 -8.92 -8.42
N ALA A 119 -14.95 -9.21 -8.02
CA ALA A 119 -15.39 -10.54 -7.62
C ALA A 119 -16.03 -11.33 -8.77
N THR A 120 -16.82 -10.67 -9.63
CA THR A 120 -17.54 -11.32 -10.72
C THR A 120 -16.56 -11.96 -11.72
N ASP A 121 -15.54 -11.26 -12.11
CA ASP A 121 -14.43 -11.75 -12.93
C ASP A 121 -13.16 -11.00 -12.54
N PRO A 122 -12.30 -11.60 -11.70
CA PRO A 122 -11.07 -10.96 -11.24
C PRO A 122 -10.10 -10.56 -12.36
N MET A 123 -10.13 -11.25 -13.50
CA MET A 123 -9.29 -10.94 -14.66
C MET A 123 -9.88 -9.82 -15.53
N ASN A 124 -11.17 -9.49 -15.34
CA ASN A 124 -11.89 -8.48 -16.10
C ASN A 124 -12.73 -7.58 -15.18
N PRO A 125 -12.11 -6.86 -14.23
CA PRO A 125 -12.82 -5.97 -13.33
C PRO A 125 -13.62 -4.94 -14.12
N LYS A 126 -14.70 -4.45 -13.51
CA LYS A 126 -15.58 -3.44 -14.13
C LYS A 126 -15.68 -2.23 -13.22
N LEU A 127 -15.51 -1.03 -13.77
CA LEU A 127 -15.90 0.19 -13.08
C LEU A 127 -17.43 0.22 -12.96
N ILE A 128 -17.95 0.15 -11.73
CA ILE A 128 -19.39 0.06 -11.45
C ILE A 128 -19.96 1.35 -10.87
N LYS A 129 -19.11 2.22 -10.31
CA LYS A 129 -19.55 3.47 -9.72
C LYS A 129 -18.43 4.50 -9.66
N VAL A 130 -18.79 5.76 -9.89
CA VAL A 130 -17.96 6.93 -9.60
C VAL A 130 -18.69 7.80 -8.57
N ILE A 131 -17.99 8.24 -7.54
CA ILE A 131 -18.48 9.26 -6.61
C ILE A 131 -17.67 10.52 -6.93
N ASP A 132 -18.29 11.51 -7.53
CA ASP A 132 -17.65 12.69 -8.11
C ASP A 132 -17.88 14.00 -7.34
N ASN A 133 -18.59 13.92 -6.23
CA ASN A 133 -18.96 15.05 -5.40
C ASN A 133 -18.52 14.89 -3.94
N VAL A 134 -17.41 14.21 -3.71
CA VAL A 134 -16.94 13.81 -2.35
C VAL A 134 -16.78 15.03 -1.45
N GLY A 135 -16.16 16.11 -1.92
CA GLY A 135 -16.00 17.33 -1.13
C GLY A 135 -17.33 17.93 -0.66
N LYS A 136 -18.35 17.94 -1.53
CA LYS A 136 -19.70 18.41 -1.20
C LYS A 136 -20.40 17.50 -0.21
N LEU A 137 -20.25 16.19 -0.35
CA LEU A 137 -20.90 15.20 0.52
C LEU A 137 -20.28 15.19 1.92
N THR A 138 -18.97 15.29 2.02
CA THR A 138 -18.22 15.03 3.23
C THR A 138 -17.75 16.29 3.97
N GLY A 139 -17.65 17.41 3.25
CA GLY A 139 -16.96 18.62 3.72
C GLY A 139 -15.44 18.47 3.80
N LEU A 140 -14.87 17.39 3.21
CA LEU A 140 -13.46 17.04 3.22
C LEU A 140 -12.95 16.83 1.80
N THR A 141 -11.66 17.08 1.58
CA THR A 141 -10.99 16.96 0.29
C THR A 141 -9.67 16.18 0.40
N GLY A 142 -9.06 15.84 -0.73
CA GLY A 142 -7.82 15.09 -0.77
C GLY A 142 -7.98 13.66 -0.26
N PRO A 143 -8.84 12.82 -0.89
CA PRO A 143 -9.05 11.43 -0.49
C PRO A 143 -7.77 10.62 -0.72
N HIS A 144 -7.29 9.96 0.35
CA HIS A 144 -6.01 9.25 0.33
C HIS A 144 -6.22 7.73 0.40
N THR A 145 -6.39 7.17 1.59
CA THR A 145 -6.41 5.72 1.78
C THR A 145 -7.83 5.19 2.06
N PRO A 146 -8.45 4.44 1.13
CA PRO A 146 -9.64 3.66 1.43
C PRO A 146 -9.29 2.47 2.33
N TYR A 147 -9.98 2.34 3.46
CA TYR A 147 -9.71 1.31 4.47
C TYR A 147 -10.97 0.60 4.91
N ALA A 148 -11.02 -0.73 4.74
CA ALA A 148 -12.20 -1.52 5.07
C ALA A 148 -12.42 -1.67 6.58
N ILE A 149 -13.67 -1.53 6.99
CA ILE A 149 -14.22 -1.96 8.27
C ILE A 149 -15.53 -2.73 7.99
N PRO A 150 -16.12 -3.46 8.93
CA PRO A 150 -17.27 -4.31 8.65
C PRO A 150 -18.40 -3.58 7.93
N GLY A 151 -18.68 -3.97 6.68
CA GLY A 151 -19.73 -3.41 5.80
C GLY A 151 -19.49 -1.98 5.34
N ARG A 152 -18.28 -1.43 5.54
CA ARG A 152 -18.00 -0.01 5.28
C ARG A 152 -16.56 0.23 4.82
N ILE A 153 -16.36 1.40 4.23
CA ILE A 153 -15.05 1.97 3.92
C ILE A 153 -14.85 3.27 4.70
N LEU A 154 -13.76 3.34 5.46
CA LEU A 154 -13.21 4.59 5.97
C LEU A 154 -12.21 5.12 4.96
N VAL A 155 -12.24 6.41 4.68
CA VAL A 155 -11.23 7.05 3.83
C VAL A 155 -10.56 8.17 4.61
N SER A 156 -9.23 8.14 4.68
CA SER A 156 -8.47 9.29 5.16
C SER A 156 -8.55 10.41 4.13
N MET A 157 -8.97 11.58 4.60
CA MET A 157 -9.13 12.80 3.80
C MET A 157 -8.14 13.84 4.32
N ALA A 158 -7.22 14.25 3.48
CA ALA A 158 -6.09 15.08 3.92
C ALA A 158 -6.48 16.49 4.36
N SER A 159 -7.58 17.03 3.86
CA SER A 159 -7.94 18.42 4.10
C SER A 159 -9.42 18.62 4.39
N GLY A 160 -9.74 19.72 5.04
CA GLY A 160 -11.07 20.27 5.10
C GLY A 160 -11.53 20.82 3.75
N ALA A 161 -12.66 21.51 3.75
CA ALA A 161 -13.22 22.14 2.55
C ALA A 161 -12.18 23.04 1.85
N ASN A 162 -12.23 23.09 0.52
CA ASN A 162 -11.35 23.89 -0.32
C ASN A 162 -9.84 23.51 -0.24
N GLY A 163 -9.52 22.28 0.16
CA GLY A 163 -8.15 21.77 0.18
C GLY A 163 -7.26 22.33 1.28
N LYS A 164 -7.85 23.00 2.30
CA LYS A 164 -7.14 23.70 3.36
C LYS A 164 -7.51 23.19 4.74
N GLY A 165 -6.62 23.49 5.72
CA GLY A 165 -6.83 23.12 7.12
C GLY A 165 -6.81 21.62 7.37
N PRO A 166 -7.04 21.21 8.62
CA PRO A 166 -7.09 19.80 8.99
C PRO A 166 -8.15 19.04 8.23
N GLY A 167 -7.83 17.78 7.94
CA GLY A 167 -8.75 16.86 7.28
C GLY A 167 -9.61 16.05 8.24
N GLY A 168 -9.85 14.79 7.89
CA GLY A 168 -10.69 13.90 8.69
C GLY A 168 -10.78 12.51 8.09
N LEU A 169 -11.76 11.75 8.56
CA LEU A 169 -12.14 10.47 8.00
C LEU A 169 -13.53 10.61 7.40
N ALA A 170 -13.73 10.15 6.18
CA ALA A 170 -15.03 10.00 5.56
C ALA A 170 -15.45 8.52 5.59
N GLU A 171 -16.68 8.24 6.00
CA GLU A 171 -17.22 6.88 6.13
C GLU A 171 -18.33 6.65 5.12
N PHE A 172 -18.23 5.53 4.38
CA PHE A 172 -19.18 5.12 3.35
C PHE A 172 -19.58 3.66 3.54
N THR A 173 -20.72 3.26 3.00
CA THR A 173 -21.02 1.82 2.80
C THR A 173 -20.12 1.25 1.71
N ASN A 174 -19.97 -0.07 1.65
CA ASN A 174 -19.22 -0.76 0.57
C ASN A 174 -19.72 -0.36 -0.85
N ASP A 175 -20.98 0.05 -0.98
CA ASP A 175 -21.58 0.49 -2.25
C ASP A 175 -21.49 2.00 -2.49
N GLY A 176 -20.76 2.73 -1.66
CA GLY A 176 -20.50 4.16 -1.85
C GLY A 176 -21.66 5.08 -1.48
N LYS A 177 -22.48 4.72 -0.49
CA LYS A 177 -23.39 5.65 0.16
C LYS A 177 -22.67 6.32 1.32
N PHE A 178 -22.61 7.64 1.34
CA PHE A 178 -22.03 8.41 2.43
C PHE A 178 -22.78 8.18 3.76
N ILE A 179 -22.03 8.07 4.85
CA ILE A 179 -22.56 7.84 6.20
C ILE A 179 -22.23 9.03 7.10
N ALA A 180 -20.94 9.36 7.27
CA ALA A 180 -20.50 10.41 8.19
C ALA A 180 -19.08 10.91 7.85
N SER A 181 -18.75 12.09 8.37
CA SER A 181 -17.39 12.60 8.46
C SER A 181 -16.96 12.77 9.90
N HIS A 182 -15.69 12.49 10.19
CA HIS A 182 -15.08 12.57 11.51
C HIS A 182 -13.85 13.48 11.42
N ALA A 183 -13.90 14.63 12.09
CA ALA A 183 -12.84 15.64 12.01
C ALA A 183 -11.54 15.16 12.66
N ALA A 184 -10.42 15.44 12.01
CA ALA A 184 -9.08 15.28 12.55
C ALA A 184 -8.49 16.62 12.97
N THR A 185 -7.34 16.59 13.65
CA THR A 185 -6.56 17.78 14.02
C THR A 185 -5.29 17.96 13.18
N ASN A 186 -5.07 17.02 12.24
CA ASN A 186 -3.97 17.01 11.29
C ASN A 186 -4.49 16.70 9.88
N HIS A 187 -3.61 16.28 8.99
CA HIS A 187 -3.88 15.87 7.61
C HIS A 187 -3.79 14.34 7.50
N PRO A 188 -4.87 13.56 7.74
CA PRO A 188 -4.79 12.10 7.73
C PRO A 188 -4.24 11.55 6.42
N TYR A 189 -3.22 10.69 6.54
CA TYR A 189 -2.57 9.99 5.44
C TYR A 189 -3.03 8.54 5.40
N GLU A 190 -2.60 7.71 6.32
CA GLU A 190 -2.96 6.30 6.40
C GLU A 190 -3.81 6.01 7.64
N THR A 191 -4.65 4.99 7.52
CA THR A 191 -5.50 4.48 8.61
C THR A 191 -5.14 3.02 8.86
N VAL A 192 -4.90 2.65 10.11
CA VAL A 192 -4.67 1.26 10.52
C VAL A 192 -5.44 0.95 11.81
N VAL A 193 -6.05 -0.24 11.88
CA VAL A 193 -6.88 -0.63 13.02
C VAL A 193 -6.33 -1.86 13.74
N LYS A 194 -6.59 -1.93 15.05
CA LYS A 194 -6.39 -3.11 15.89
C LYS A 194 -7.70 -3.40 16.62
N PRO A 195 -8.60 -4.21 16.01
CA PRO A 195 -9.98 -4.38 16.48
C PRO A 195 -10.08 -4.94 17.89
N GLU A 196 -9.18 -5.84 18.25
CA GLU A 196 -9.15 -6.48 19.56
C GLU A 196 -8.98 -5.52 20.74
N PHE A 197 -8.37 -4.36 20.48
CA PHE A 197 -8.20 -3.29 21.46
C PHE A 197 -9.13 -2.10 21.22
N ASN A 198 -10.02 -2.17 20.25
CA ASN A 198 -10.87 -1.04 19.85
C ASN A 198 -10.05 0.23 19.53
N ARG A 199 -8.94 0.06 18.80
CA ARG A 199 -8.04 1.16 18.47
C ARG A 199 -7.88 1.32 16.96
N MET A 200 -7.81 2.58 16.55
CA MET A 200 -7.46 3.01 15.21
C MET A 200 -6.39 4.08 15.33
N ILE A 201 -5.44 4.07 14.40
CA ILE A 201 -4.41 5.10 14.29
C ILE A 201 -4.47 5.68 12.89
N THR A 202 -4.38 7.01 12.80
CA THR A 202 -4.15 7.70 11.54
C THR A 202 -2.83 8.45 11.62
N SER A 203 -2.03 8.32 10.59
CA SER A 203 -0.79 9.09 10.40
C SER A 203 -1.09 10.46 9.79
N ALA A 204 -0.05 11.30 9.62
CA ALA A 204 -0.23 12.66 9.15
C ALA A 204 0.60 12.97 7.91
N TRP A 205 0.04 13.82 7.06
CA TRP A 205 0.69 14.35 5.87
C TRP A 205 0.60 15.87 5.84
N PHE A 206 0.29 16.43 4.69
CA PHE A 206 0.09 17.85 4.44
C PHE A 206 -1.23 18.10 3.66
N PRO A 207 -1.74 19.34 3.58
CA PRO A 207 -3.02 19.62 2.94
C PRO A 207 -2.98 19.50 1.43
N GLN A 208 -4.15 19.26 0.82
CA GLN A 208 -4.32 19.15 -0.62
C GLN A 208 -3.74 20.35 -1.37
N GLU A 209 -3.94 21.56 -0.88
CA GLU A 209 -3.40 22.77 -1.50
C GLU A 209 -1.86 22.76 -1.64
N THR A 210 -1.15 21.93 -0.85
CA THR A 210 0.30 21.80 -0.92
C THR A 210 0.71 21.03 -2.17
N TRP A 211 0.22 19.81 -2.36
CA TRP A 211 0.64 19.01 -3.51
C TRP A 211 0.01 19.43 -4.84
N MET A 212 -1.04 20.25 -4.81
CA MET A 212 -1.58 20.91 -6.00
C MET A 212 -0.66 21.99 -6.56
N LYS A 213 0.43 22.34 -5.84
CA LYS A 213 1.44 23.32 -6.24
C LYS A 213 2.76 22.61 -6.59
N PRO A 214 3.60 23.22 -7.45
CA PRO A 214 4.99 22.75 -7.61
C PRO A 214 5.74 22.73 -6.28
N LEU A 215 6.67 21.77 -6.11
CA LEU A 215 7.45 21.61 -4.89
C LEU A 215 8.13 22.90 -4.38
N SER A 216 8.59 23.75 -5.31
CA SER A 216 9.21 25.05 -4.97
C SER A 216 8.27 26.07 -4.31
N GLN A 217 6.96 25.82 -4.32
CA GLN A 217 5.93 26.66 -3.72
C GLN A 217 5.30 26.03 -2.47
N TRP A 218 5.85 24.91 -1.99
CA TRP A 218 5.37 24.29 -0.76
C TRP A 218 5.74 25.14 0.44
N ASP A 219 4.77 25.37 1.32
CA ASP A 219 4.92 26.14 2.54
C ASP A 219 4.50 25.29 3.76
N PRO A 220 5.49 24.68 4.46
CA PRO A 220 5.20 23.86 5.63
C PRO A 220 4.50 24.60 6.78
N SER A 221 4.55 25.95 6.81
CA SER A 221 3.84 26.74 7.82
C SER A 221 2.31 26.63 7.73
N THR A 222 1.80 26.18 6.58
CA THR A 222 0.36 25.94 6.35
C THR A 222 -0.12 24.57 6.82
N TRP A 223 0.80 23.68 7.23
CA TRP A 223 0.47 22.30 7.59
C TRP A 223 0.05 22.19 9.04
N SER A 224 -1.10 21.57 9.28
CA SER A 224 -1.63 21.36 10.62
C SER A 224 -1.06 20.07 11.22
N ASN A 225 -0.19 20.21 12.22
CA ASN A 225 0.35 19.09 13.00
C ASN A 225 0.90 17.91 12.18
N PRO A 226 1.77 18.14 11.18
CA PRO A 226 2.24 17.08 10.27
C PRO A 226 3.18 16.07 10.96
N ASN A 227 3.57 16.34 12.19
CA ASN A 227 4.43 15.50 13.03
C ASN A 227 3.64 14.68 14.06
N THR A 228 2.34 14.49 13.84
CA THR A 228 1.47 13.79 14.79
C THR A 228 0.85 12.54 14.16
N MET A 229 0.55 11.58 15.03
CA MET A 229 -0.39 10.50 14.75
C MET A 229 -1.56 10.60 15.71
N LEU A 230 -2.77 10.35 15.23
CA LEU A 230 -3.97 10.38 16.04
C LEU A 230 -4.40 8.97 16.41
N VAL A 231 -4.59 8.74 17.69
CA VAL A 231 -5.18 7.51 18.22
C VAL A 231 -6.67 7.76 18.41
N TRP A 232 -7.46 6.87 17.83
CA TRP A 232 -8.92 6.93 17.87
C TRP A 232 -9.49 5.75 18.64
N ASP A 233 -10.59 5.98 19.34
CA ASP A 233 -11.53 4.90 19.62
C ASP A 233 -12.16 4.44 18.31
N LEU A 234 -11.97 3.16 17.97
CA LEU A 234 -12.40 2.63 16.69
C LEU A 234 -13.92 2.60 16.54
N LYS A 235 -14.67 2.33 17.61
CA LYS A 235 -16.13 2.25 17.57
C LYS A 235 -16.78 3.64 17.58
N GLU A 236 -16.27 4.53 18.44
CA GLU A 236 -16.83 5.87 18.62
C GLU A 236 -16.36 6.89 17.59
N ARG A 237 -15.29 6.59 16.85
CA ARG A 237 -14.63 7.54 15.92
C ARG A 237 -14.19 8.84 16.61
N LYS A 238 -13.75 8.73 17.86
CA LYS A 238 -13.25 9.85 18.66
C LYS A 238 -11.75 9.77 18.83
N ILE A 239 -11.06 10.89 18.66
CA ILE A 239 -9.64 11.00 19.01
C ILE A 239 -9.51 10.93 20.51
N ILE A 240 -8.69 10.00 21.00
CA ILE A 240 -8.45 9.76 22.43
C ILE A 240 -7.03 10.13 22.85
N GLN A 241 -6.09 10.21 21.91
CA GLN A 241 -4.71 10.63 22.16
C GLN A 241 -4.07 11.15 20.88
N THR A 242 -3.15 12.11 21.03
CA THR A 242 -2.24 12.55 19.96
C THR A 242 -0.82 12.13 20.31
N LEU A 243 -0.15 11.45 19.42
CA LEU A 243 1.25 11.05 19.52
C LEU A 243 2.07 12.03 18.69
N THR A 244 3.10 12.62 19.27
CA THR A 244 3.91 13.66 18.61
C THR A 244 5.36 13.21 18.50
N ALA A 245 5.94 13.33 17.30
CA ALA A 245 7.37 13.20 17.06
C ALA A 245 7.98 14.60 16.82
N PRO A 246 9.29 14.77 17.03
CA PRO A 246 9.94 16.05 16.70
C PRO A 246 9.96 16.35 15.21
N ASP A 247 9.91 15.31 14.38
CA ASP A 247 10.02 15.40 12.93
C ASP A 247 8.64 15.27 12.25
N ALA A 248 8.46 15.93 11.10
CA ALA A 248 7.36 15.69 10.17
C ALA A 248 7.86 14.74 9.07
N VAL A 249 7.13 14.19 8.29
CA VAL A 249 5.78 13.87 7.96
C VAL A 249 5.59 12.38 8.31
N MET A 250 4.55 12.06 9.07
CA MET A 250 4.34 10.70 9.58
C MET A 250 3.55 9.88 8.56
N LEU A 251 4.23 9.16 7.68
CA LEU A 251 3.60 8.43 6.58
C LEU A 251 3.03 7.07 7.02
N ALA A 252 3.44 6.01 6.34
CA ALA A 252 2.90 4.66 6.54
C ALA A 252 3.00 4.20 8.00
N ALA A 253 1.97 3.53 8.48
CA ALA A 253 1.88 2.93 9.79
C ALA A 253 1.37 1.49 9.72
N ARG A 254 1.84 0.60 10.61
CA ARG A 254 1.41 -0.79 10.68
C ARG A 254 1.35 -1.26 12.13
N TRP A 255 0.26 -1.92 12.47
CA TRP A 255 0.17 -2.72 13.68
C TRP A 255 0.89 -4.05 13.50
N ALA A 256 1.52 -4.57 14.56
CA ALA A 256 1.96 -5.97 14.58
C ALA A 256 0.76 -6.90 14.31
N LEU A 257 0.98 -7.93 13.48
CA LEU A 257 -0.06 -8.85 13.02
C LEU A 257 -0.45 -9.86 14.09
N LYS A 258 0.51 -10.26 14.92
CA LYS A 258 0.27 -11.26 15.98
C LYS A 258 -0.90 -10.87 16.86
N PRO A 259 -1.84 -11.81 17.12
CA PRO A 259 -2.91 -11.59 18.09
C PRO A 259 -2.37 -11.18 19.46
N GLY A 260 -2.99 -10.20 20.09
CA GLY A 260 -2.58 -9.68 21.40
C GLY A 260 -1.36 -8.74 21.36
N ALA A 261 -0.70 -8.56 20.24
CA ALA A 261 0.41 -7.61 20.11
C ALA A 261 -0.08 -6.17 20.27
N LYS A 262 0.48 -5.47 21.27
CA LYS A 262 0.07 -4.11 21.67
C LYS A 262 0.95 -3.01 21.05
N TYR A 263 1.65 -3.28 19.95
CA TYR A 263 2.58 -2.33 19.33
C TYR A 263 2.46 -2.31 17.81
N GLY A 264 3.04 -1.28 17.23
CA GLY A 264 3.21 -1.15 15.80
C GLY A 264 4.25 -0.09 15.48
N TYR A 265 4.47 0.13 14.20
CA TYR A 265 5.49 1.03 13.70
C TYR A 265 4.91 2.02 12.69
N ASN A 266 5.54 3.17 12.62
CA ASN A 266 5.37 4.11 11.51
C ASN A 266 6.71 4.69 11.08
N ILE A 267 6.73 5.32 9.91
CA ILE A 267 7.89 6.02 9.40
C ILE A 267 7.70 7.53 9.45
N SER A 268 8.79 8.23 9.77
CA SER A 268 8.90 9.68 9.57
C SER A 268 9.71 9.94 8.30
N ASN A 269 9.06 10.53 7.29
CA ASN A 269 9.72 10.84 6.01
C ASN A 269 10.81 11.91 6.20
N ALA A 270 10.48 13.03 6.82
CA ALA A 270 11.43 14.12 7.05
C ALA A 270 12.51 13.75 8.07
N GLY A 271 12.17 12.97 9.10
CA GLY A 271 13.09 12.54 10.15
C GLY A 271 13.96 11.35 9.78
N ASN A 272 13.75 10.70 8.62
CA ASN A 272 14.48 9.49 8.20
C ASN A 272 14.53 8.44 9.32
N SER A 273 13.38 8.12 9.93
CA SER A 273 13.33 7.28 11.12
C SER A 273 12.10 6.38 11.15
N ILE A 274 12.23 5.28 11.89
CA ILE A 274 11.13 4.39 12.29
C ILE A 274 10.75 4.74 13.72
N TRP A 275 9.46 4.89 13.96
CA TRP A 275 8.87 5.14 15.28
C TRP A 275 8.02 3.95 15.70
N MET A 276 8.02 3.64 16.98
CA MET A 276 7.17 2.61 17.58
C MET A 276 6.08 3.28 18.43
N PHE A 277 4.84 2.88 18.23
CA PHE A 277 3.73 3.15 19.14
C PHE A 277 3.37 1.87 19.89
N LYS A 278 3.14 1.98 21.20
CA LYS A 278 2.85 0.83 22.08
C LYS A 278 1.71 1.15 23.01
N LEU A 279 0.66 0.34 22.94
CA LEU A 279 -0.50 0.43 23.86
C LEU A 279 -0.10 -0.09 25.24
N LYS A 280 -0.28 0.72 26.26
CA LYS A 280 -0.07 0.39 27.68
C LYS A 280 -1.34 -0.20 28.31
N ASP A 281 -1.20 -0.75 29.51
CA ASP A 281 -2.31 -1.37 30.25
C ASP A 281 -3.35 -0.35 30.72
N ASP A 282 -2.96 0.93 30.88
CA ASP A 282 -3.87 2.04 31.19
C ASP A 282 -4.66 2.55 29.98
N GLY A 283 -4.45 1.96 28.80
CA GLY A 283 -5.13 2.32 27.55
C GLY A 283 -4.51 3.50 26.79
N THR A 284 -3.45 4.13 27.33
CA THR A 284 -2.66 5.16 26.66
C THR A 284 -1.55 4.55 25.82
N PHE A 285 -0.90 5.36 24.99
CA PHE A 285 0.20 4.90 24.13
C PHE A 285 1.52 5.56 24.53
N ASP A 286 2.58 4.75 24.59
CA ASP A 286 3.95 5.22 24.45
C ASP A 286 4.28 5.39 22.96
N TYR A 287 5.10 6.41 22.68
CA TYR A 287 5.54 6.70 21.33
C TYR A 287 7.00 7.13 21.33
N ARG A 288 7.85 6.39 20.65
CA ARG A 288 9.30 6.63 20.65
C ARG A 288 9.94 6.29 19.31
N LYS A 289 11.07 6.93 19.03
CA LYS A 289 11.91 6.53 17.90
C LYS A 289 12.49 5.14 18.17
N ALA A 290 12.29 4.23 17.20
CA ALA A 290 12.80 2.87 17.25
C ALA A 290 14.15 2.73 16.54
N ALA A 291 14.32 3.41 15.39
CA ALA A 291 15.58 3.39 14.65
C ALA A 291 15.70 4.59 13.70
N ASP A 292 16.93 4.91 13.30
CA ASP A 292 17.22 5.79 12.18
C ASP A 292 17.48 4.95 10.92
N VAL A 293 16.77 5.25 9.82
CA VAL A 293 16.96 4.56 8.53
C VAL A 293 18.11 5.14 7.70
N GLY A 294 18.80 6.12 8.26
CA GLY A 294 19.93 6.81 7.66
C GLY A 294 19.54 8.04 6.84
N ALA A 295 20.39 9.04 6.90
CA ALA A 295 20.18 10.34 6.26
C ALA A 295 19.91 10.20 4.75
N GLY A 296 18.93 10.94 4.26
CA GLY A 296 18.55 10.95 2.85
C GLY A 296 17.80 9.70 2.37
N CYS A 297 17.34 8.80 3.26
CA CYS A 297 16.48 7.69 2.88
C CYS A 297 15.17 8.20 2.26
N GLY A 298 14.51 9.19 2.88
CA GLY A 298 13.19 9.66 2.48
C GLY A 298 12.20 8.49 2.49
N PRO A 299 11.96 7.85 3.66
CA PRO A 299 11.11 6.65 3.71
C PRO A 299 9.69 6.99 3.27
N ALA A 300 9.16 6.20 2.32
CA ALA A 300 7.85 6.45 1.70
C ALA A 300 6.81 5.42 2.14
N ASP A 301 7.18 4.15 2.26
CA ASP A 301 6.27 3.07 2.65
C ASP A 301 6.89 2.09 3.63
N LEU A 302 6.05 1.39 4.35
CA LEU A 302 6.39 0.46 5.41
C LEU A 302 5.53 -0.79 5.29
N ARG A 303 6.16 -1.97 5.19
CA ARG A 303 5.47 -3.26 5.14
C ARG A 303 6.14 -4.23 6.11
N GLN A 304 5.38 -5.21 6.61
CA GLN A 304 5.93 -6.24 7.48
C GLN A 304 5.75 -7.64 6.91
N SER A 305 6.59 -8.56 7.35
CA SER A 305 6.45 -9.97 7.02
C SER A 305 5.22 -10.59 7.71
N PRO A 306 4.58 -11.62 7.13
CA PRO A 306 3.41 -12.27 7.72
C PRO A 306 3.62 -12.83 9.14
N ASP A 307 4.86 -13.13 9.50
CA ASP A 307 5.25 -13.70 10.81
C ASP A 307 5.72 -12.64 11.82
N ASP A 308 5.62 -11.34 11.49
CA ASP A 308 6.13 -10.23 12.31
C ASP A 308 7.61 -10.33 12.68
N LYS A 309 8.45 -10.90 11.80
CA LYS A 309 9.91 -10.95 12.03
C LYS A 309 10.64 -9.80 11.34
N TYR A 310 10.13 -9.35 10.20
CA TYR A 310 10.79 -8.34 9.40
C TYR A 310 9.86 -7.17 9.08
N LEU A 311 10.46 -5.99 9.04
CA LEU A 311 9.84 -4.75 8.62
C LEU A 311 10.59 -4.22 7.41
N TYR A 312 9.90 -4.01 6.30
CA TYR A 312 10.48 -3.50 5.06
C TYR A 312 10.18 -2.01 4.94
N VAL A 313 11.21 -1.23 4.64
CA VAL A 313 11.13 0.23 4.47
C VAL A 313 11.62 0.61 3.08
N SER A 314 10.79 1.29 2.30
CA SER A 314 11.20 1.88 1.03
C SER A 314 11.89 3.21 1.27
N CYS A 315 13.14 3.34 0.85
CA CYS A 315 13.92 4.58 0.87
C CYS A 315 13.83 5.24 -0.51
N PHE A 316 12.78 6.03 -0.74
CA PHE A 316 12.48 6.62 -2.05
C PHE A 316 13.64 7.48 -2.60
N VAL A 317 14.22 8.35 -1.78
CA VAL A 317 15.27 9.27 -2.22
C VAL A 317 16.59 8.54 -2.46
N ARG A 318 16.97 7.61 -1.57
CA ARG A 318 18.23 6.83 -1.70
C ARG A 318 18.12 5.66 -2.67
N SER A 319 16.94 5.36 -3.21
CA SER A 319 16.76 4.25 -4.15
C SER A 319 17.21 2.91 -3.58
N GLU A 320 16.73 2.58 -2.38
CA GLU A 320 16.99 1.31 -1.69
C GLU A 320 15.74 0.81 -0.95
N ILE A 321 15.71 -0.48 -0.62
CA ILE A 321 14.74 -1.08 0.30
C ILE A 321 15.53 -1.73 1.44
N GLN A 322 15.12 -1.44 2.67
CA GLN A 322 15.72 -1.98 3.89
C GLN A 322 14.81 -3.04 4.49
N ALA A 323 15.40 -4.13 5.01
CA ALA A 323 14.76 -5.09 5.89
C ALA A 323 15.27 -4.92 7.31
N TRP A 324 14.37 -4.77 8.26
CA TRP A 324 14.67 -4.61 9.68
C TRP A 324 14.20 -5.83 10.44
N ASP A 325 15.03 -6.46 11.24
CA ASP A 325 14.64 -7.51 12.17
C ASP A 325 13.89 -6.88 13.34
N ILE A 326 12.61 -7.26 13.47
CA ILE A 326 11.68 -6.80 14.51
C ILE A 326 11.27 -7.95 15.47
N SER A 327 12.04 -9.03 15.50
CA SER A 327 11.78 -10.18 16.40
C SER A 327 11.84 -9.75 17.87
N ASP A 328 12.71 -8.79 18.21
CA ASP A 328 12.65 -8.03 19.47
C ASP A 328 12.11 -6.62 19.15
N PRO A 329 10.82 -6.35 19.40
CA PRO A 329 10.20 -5.07 19.06
C PRO A 329 10.79 -3.87 19.81
N GLU A 330 11.46 -4.10 20.93
CA GLU A 330 12.09 -3.02 21.70
C GLU A 330 13.46 -2.64 21.15
N ASN A 331 14.12 -3.52 20.38
CA ASN A 331 15.48 -3.36 19.87
C ASN A 331 15.60 -3.81 18.42
N ILE A 332 14.87 -3.15 17.52
CA ILE A 332 14.89 -3.46 16.08
C ILE A 332 16.27 -3.21 15.48
N LYS A 333 16.67 -4.03 14.50
CA LYS A 333 18.00 -3.95 13.89
C LYS A 333 17.92 -4.01 12.37
N LEU A 334 18.73 -3.20 11.71
CA LEU A 334 18.90 -3.34 10.26
C LEU A 334 19.46 -4.73 9.96
N HIS A 335 18.72 -5.51 9.17
CA HIS A 335 19.06 -6.87 8.81
C HIS A 335 19.69 -6.96 7.42
N ASP A 336 19.09 -6.27 6.45
CA ASP A 336 19.56 -6.27 5.06
C ASP A 336 19.16 -4.99 4.33
N THR A 337 19.87 -4.69 3.25
CA THR A 337 19.58 -3.55 2.38
C THR A 337 19.84 -3.93 0.94
N ILE A 338 18.84 -3.72 0.08
CA ILE A 338 19.00 -3.87 -1.36
C ILE A 338 19.08 -2.51 -2.04
N GLN A 339 20.12 -2.33 -2.85
CA GLN A 339 20.36 -1.17 -3.69
C GLN A 339 20.12 -1.50 -5.17
N GLY A 340 20.12 -0.49 -6.02
CA GLY A 340 19.88 -0.68 -7.46
C GLY A 340 18.41 -0.76 -7.85
N VAL A 341 17.50 -0.57 -6.90
CA VAL A 341 16.08 -0.28 -7.13
C VAL A 341 15.93 1.21 -7.50
N VAL A 342 14.88 1.58 -8.23
CA VAL A 342 14.68 2.98 -8.64
C VAL A 342 13.54 3.57 -7.84
N GLN A 343 13.84 4.49 -6.94
CA GLN A 343 12.88 5.29 -6.17
C GLN A 343 11.66 4.48 -5.67
N PRO A 344 11.88 3.40 -4.87
CA PRO A 344 10.78 2.54 -4.43
C PRO A 344 9.80 3.38 -3.60
N ASN A 345 8.54 3.39 -4.02
CA ASN A 345 7.47 4.09 -3.32
C ASN A 345 6.56 3.08 -2.61
N MET A 346 5.46 2.67 -3.24
CA MET A 346 4.53 1.73 -2.64
C MET A 346 5.04 0.29 -2.76
N MET A 347 4.85 -0.48 -1.71
CA MET A 347 5.27 -1.88 -1.64
C MET A 347 4.09 -2.78 -1.28
N HIS A 348 4.14 -4.05 -1.70
CA HIS A 348 3.18 -5.08 -1.27
C HIS A 348 3.88 -6.43 -1.13
N VAL A 349 3.75 -7.03 0.05
CA VAL A 349 4.30 -8.37 0.35
C VAL A 349 3.23 -9.41 0.04
N THR A 350 3.63 -10.50 -0.61
CA THR A 350 2.73 -11.61 -0.90
C THR A 350 2.33 -12.38 0.36
N TYR A 351 1.21 -13.09 0.26
CA TYR A 351 0.64 -13.94 1.30
C TYR A 351 1.66 -14.93 1.93
N ASP A 352 2.57 -15.48 1.12
CA ASP A 352 3.62 -16.39 1.56
C ASP A 352 4.86 -15.68 2.14
N GLY A 353 4.89 -14.34 2.11
CA GLY A 353 6.01 -13.55 2.59
C GLY A 353 7.30 -13.67 1.76
N ARG A 354 7.22 -14.20 0.53
CA ARG A 354 8.40 -14.50 -0.29
C ARG A 354 8.67 -13.51 -1.41
N ARG A 355 7.72 -12.65 -1.72
CA ARG A 355 7.82 -11.67 -2.78
C ARG A 355 7.36 -10.32 -2.28
N LEU A 356 8.12 -9.29 -2.58
CA LEU A 356 7.79 -7.90 -2.32
C LEU A 356 7.78 -7.16 -3.64
N TYR A 357 6.59 -6.81 -4.11
CA TYR A 357 6.41 -5.96 -5.28
C TYR A 357 6.50 -4.50 -4.89
N PHE A 358 7.07 -3.67 -5.76
CA PHE A 358 7.12 -2.23 -5.52
C PHE A 358 6.98 -1.42 -6.81
N THR A 359 6.41 -0.23 -6.65
CA THR A 359 6.28 0.80 -7.69
C THR A 359 7.23 1.95 -7.39
N ASN A 360 7.42 2.84 -8.36
CA ASN A 360 8.35 3.96 -8.22
C ASN A 360 7.77 5.31 -8.62
N SER A 361 6.45 5.48 -8.48
CA SER A 361 5.79 6.77 -8.71
C SER A 361 5.24 7.32 -7.40
N ALA A 362 5.54 8.56 -7.09
CA ALA A 362 4.97 9.30 -5.98
C ALA A 362 3.74 10.12 -6.45
N ILE A 363 3.68 11.42 -6.13
CA ILE A 363 2.66 12.35 -6.63
C ILE A 363 3.25 13.27 -7.70
N SER A 364 2.42 13.77 -8.61
CA SER A 364 2.86 14.56 -9.76
C SER A 364 3.75 15.76 -9.43
N SER A 365 3.52 16.39 -8.27
CA SER A 365 4.26 17.60 -7.87
C SER A 365 5.69 17.34 -7.40
N ILE A 366 6.01 16.09 -7.01
CA ILE A 366 7.36 15.70 -6.54
C ILE A 366 7.93 14.52 -7.33
N ASP A 367 7.17 13.99 -8.28
CA ASP A 367 7.60 12.85 -9.08
C ASP A 367 8.43 13.31 -10.26
N TYR A 368 9.69 12.97 -10.24
CA TYR A 368 10.66 13.27 -11.27
C TYR A 368 11.43 12.05 -11.74
N SER A 369 10.86 10.85 -11.51
CA SER A 369 11.50 9.62 -11.95
C SER A 369 11.62 9.59 -13.48
N PRO A 370 12.82 9.37 -14.04
CA PRO A 370 13.01 9.27 -15.47
C PRO A 370 12.44 7.98 -16.06
N ARG A 371 12.08 7.01 -15.23
CA ARG A 371 11.61 5.68 -15.63
C ARG A 371 10.61 5.12 -14.65
N TYR A 372 9.36 5.05 -15.06
CA TYR A 372 8.31 4.44 -14.27
C TYR A 372 8.30 2.92 -14.47
N SER A 373 8.35 2.20 -13.38
CA SER A 373 8.38 0.74 -13.40
C SER A 373 7.74 0.13 -12.15
N MET A 374 7.37 -1.12 -12.29
CA MET A 374 7.09 -2.01 -11.17
C MET A 374 8.16 -3.11 -11.18
N GLN A 375 8.70 -3.42 -10.04
CA GLN A 375 9.75 -4.43 -9.87
C GLN A 375 9.41 -5.37 -8.70
N LEU A 376 10.18 -6.43 -8.58
CA LEU A 376 10.02 -7.49 -7.57
C LEU A 376 11.32 -7.71 -6.81
N VAL A 377 11.23 -7.77 -5.50
CA VAL A 377 12.25 -8.28 -4.60
C VAL A 377 11.81 -9.65 -4.08
N GLN A 378 12.65 -10.66 -4.24
CA GLN A 378 12.50 -11.95 -3.60
C GLN A 378 13.00 -11.86 -2.16
N ILE A 379 12.26 -12.46 -1.23
CA ILE A 379 12.58 -12.52 0.20
C ILE A 379 12.99 -13.95 0.54
N GLY A 380 14.23 -14.11 0.99
CA GLY A 380 14.78 -15.38 1.46
C GLY A 380 14.12 -15.87 2.76
N HIS A 381 14.26 -17.15 3.09
CA HIS A 381 13.81 -17.70 4.37
C HIS A 381 14.52 -17.04 5.58
N ASP A 382 15.69 -16.49 5.34
CA ASP A 382 16.49 -15.74 6.31
C ASP A 382 16.18 -14.22 6.31
N GLY A 383 15.16 -13.79 5.58
CA GLY A 383 14.76 -12.39 5.46
C GLY A 383 15.62 -11.52 4.54
N ARG A 384 16.62 -12.10 3.86
CA ARG A 384 17.47 -11.36 2.92
C ARG A 384 16.73 -11.03 1.64
N LEU A 385 17.07 -9.87 1.09
CA LEU A 385 16.42 -9.29 -0.08
C LEU A 385 17.25 -9.54 -1.33
N LYS A 386 16.59 -9.90 -2.44
CA LYS A 386 17.23 -10.06 -3.74
C LYS A 386 16.31 -9.52 -4.84
N LEU A 387 16.79 -8.54 -5.61
CA LEU A 387 16.07 -8.05 -6.78
C LEU A 387 15.90 -9.18 -7.79
N ASP A 388 14.67 -9.39 -8.26
CA ASP A 388 14.38 -10.35 -9.32
C ASP A 388 14.70 -9.70 -10.67
N PRO A 389 15.74 -10.17 -11.39
CA PRO A 389 16.10 -9.59 -12.68
C PRO A 389 15.10 -9.91 -13.79
N ASN A 390 14.25 -10.91 -13.57
CA ASN A 390 13.30 -11.40 -14.58
C ASN A 390 11.92 -10.75 -14.46
N PHE A 391 11.65 -10.05 -13.34
CA PHE A 391 10.38 -9.36 -13.13
C PHE A 391 10.58 -7.85 -13.20
N LYS A 392 10.15 -7.25 -14.29
CA LYS A 392 10.08 -5.80 -14.43
C LYS A 392 9.01 -5.41 -15.44
N ILE A 393 8.05 -4.61 -15.00
CA ILE A 393 7.06 -3.99 -15.87
C ILE A 393 7.52 -2.56 -16.16
N ASP A 394 7.81 -2.26 -17.42
CA ASP A 394 8.20 -0.93 -17.88
C ASP A 394 6.96 -0.12 -18.24
N PHE A 395 6.60 0.80 -17.37
CA PHE A 395 5.46 1.70 -17.56
C PHE A 395 5.74 2.88 -18.50
N ALA A 396 6.93 2.98 -19.08
CA ALA A 396 7.19 3.90 -20.17
C ALA A 396 6.65 3.41 -21.53
N LYS A 397 6.28 2.12 -21.63
CA LYS A 397 5.92 1.46 -22.90
C LYS A 397 4.57 0.75 -22.83
N ALA A 398 3.95 0.59 -24.01
CA ALA A 398 2.79 -0.29 -24.15
C ALA A 398 3.18 -1.77 -23.83
N PRO A 399 2.25 -2.60 -23.32
CA PRO A 399 0.86 -2.27 -23.02
C PRO A 399 0.66 -1.52 -21.69
N ALA A 400 1.65 -1.47 -20.80
CA ALA A 400 1.53 -0.89 -19.48
C ALA A 400 1.40 0.64 -19.51
N GLY A 401 2.24 1.31 -20.30
CA GLY A 401 2.34 2.76 -20.37
C GLY A 401 2.01 3.40 -21.74
N PRO A 402 2.37 4.69 -21.88
CA PRO A 402 3.10 5.53 -20.91
C PRO A 402 2.27 5.91 -19.70
N ALA A 403 2.71 5.49 -18.50
CA ALA A 403 1.97 5.67 -17.26
C ALA A 403 2.89 5.74 -16.02
N ARG A 404 2.32 6.16 -14.90
CA ARG A 404 2.95 6.17 -13.57
C ARG A 404 2.19 5.21 -12.65
N PRO A 405 2.79 4.09 -12.26
CA PRO A 405 2.17 3.14 -11.34
C PRO A 405 2.25 3.66 -9.91
N HIS A 406 1.13 3.68 -9.18
CA HIS A 406 1.16 4.13 -7.79
C HIS A 406 0.94 2.97 -6.82
N ASP A 407 -0.28 2.65 -6.45
CA ASP A 407 -0.58 1.62 -5.44
C ASP A 407 -1.11 0.33 -6.06
N MET A 408 -0.94 -0.77 -5.34
CA MET A 408 -1.30 -2.11 -5.80
C MET A 408 -1.94 -2.95 -4.70
N LEU A 409 -2.82 -3.86 -5.11
CA LEU A 409 -3.39 -4.90 -4.25
C LEU A 409 -3.33 -6.26 -4.94
N LEU A 410 -3.02 -7.28 -4.16
CA LEU A 410 -2.97 -8.67 -4.60
C LEU A 410 -4.32 -9.39 -4.42
N ASN A 411 -4.65 -10.31 -5.33
CA ASN A 411 -5.91 -11.09 -5.30
C ASN A 411 -5.72 -12.54 -5.74
#